data_36fc41e9fc3a535b2243faba05494fb8
#
_entry.id   36fc41e9fc3a535b2243faba05494fb8
#
_cell.length_a   1.000
_cell.length_b   1.000
_cell.length_c   1.000
_cell.angle_alpha   90.00
_cell.angle_beta   90.00
_cell.angle_gamma   90.00
#
_symmetry.space_group_name_H-M   'P 1'
#
loop_
_entity.id
_entity.type
_entity.pdbx_description
1 polymer ?
#
loop_
_entity_poly.entity_id
_entity_poly.type
_entity_poly.pdbx_seq_one_letter_code
_entity_poly.pdbx_strand_id
1 'polypeptide(L)'
;MIIRRSYNSDWMQKAMQITSIAAQTMSQKDHVIICGYGRSGQSVAKVLELESVNFIALDLDPKRINEARTAGESVVYGDAAKREVLIAAGLMRAKVLVVSYHNIASTLKILKHVQELRPELSVVAKVHDESEVDILKKAGVTEVVAEIMEGSLMLASQALMFVNVSTGRILRRIRSIREQRYNLLRGFYHGISDEADETNENLFPHLHLHTITILPGAAAIDRTLSEINLDTLTVEVIAVRRRNIRGLLPSIETKLEAGDVIVLKGTQENLAAAEIKLIQG
;
A
#
# COMPACT_ATOMS: atom_id res chain seq x y z
N MET A 1 47.23 -7.18 13.21
CA MET A 1 46.80 -6.35 14.36
C MET A 1 45.75 -5.29 13.99
N ILE A 2 45.46 -5.06 12.74
CA ILE A 2 44.50 -4.03 12.23
C ILE A 2 43.01 -4.47 12.29
N ILE A 3 42.71 -5.75 12.12
CA ILE A 3 41.37 -6.28 12.04
C ILE A 3 40.62 -6.22 13.40
N ARG A 4 41.30 -6.39 14.54
CA ARG A 4 40.70 -6.32 15.88
C ARG A 4 40.22 -4.90 16.30
N ARG A 5 40.83 -3.85 15.73
CA ARG A 5 40.47 -2.45 16.09
C ARG A 5 39.20 -1.99 15.40
N SER A 6 38.90 -2.50 14.20
CA SER A 6 37.68 -2.18 13.45
C SER A 6 36.44 -2.83 14.08
N TYR A 7 36.54 -4.06 14.53
CA TYR A 7 35.42 -4.77 15.21
C TYR A 7 35.01 -4.11 16.54
N ASN A 8 35.97 -3.63 17.34
CA ASN A 8 35.68 -2.95 18.59
C ASN A 8 35.00 -1.58 18.40
N SER A 9 35.30 -0.86 17.31
CA SER A 9 34.68 0.44 17.03
C SER A 9 33.22 0.29 16.60
N ASP A 10 32.90 -0.69 15.77
CA ASP A 10 31.52 -0.93 15.27
C ASP A 10 30.59 -1.41 16.39
N TRP A 11 31.04 -2.34 17.25
CA TRP A 11 30.27 -2.77 18.41
C TRP A 11 30.01 -1.62 19.41
N MET A 12 31.03 -0.80 19.66
CA MET A 12 30.91 0.33 20.59
C MET A 12 29.96 1.40 20.06
N GLN A 13 29.99 1.69 18.74
CA GLN A 13 29.05 2.61 18.10
C GLN A 13 27.61 2.11 18.20
N LYS A 14 27.38 0.82 17.95
CA LYS A 14 26.05 0.19 18.10
C LYS A 14 25.55 0.26 19.54
N ALA A 15 26.39 -0.02 20.51
CA ALA A 15 26.03 0.06 21.92
C ALA A 15 25.67 1.49 22.34
N MET A 16 26.45 2.49 21.94
CA MET A 16 26.15 3.90 22.19
C MET A 16 24.84 4.33 21.54
N GLN A 17 24.57 3.90 20.32
CA GLN A 17 23.32 4.19 19.60
C GLN A 17 22.12 3.65 20.37
N ILE A 18 22.13 2.38 20.74
CA ILE A 18 21.05 1.73 21.49
C ILE A 18 20.82 2.44 22.83
N THR A 19 21.90 2.77 23.54
CA THR A 19 21.84 3.49 24.82
C THR A 19 21.24 4.88 24.65
N SER A 20 21.62 5.60 23.59
CA SER A 20 21.08 6.94 23.29
C SER A 20 19.57 6.89 23.01
N ILE A 21 19.10 5.90 22.22
CA ILE A 21 17.68 5.71 21.94
C ILE A 21 16.94 5.38 23.24
N ALA A 22 17.44 4.43 24.02
CA ALA A 22 16.82 4.01 25.28
C ALA A 22 16.70 5.17 26.27
N ALA A 23 17.73 6.00 26.41
CA ALA A 23 17.73 7.16 27.31
C ALA A 23 16.61 8.17 26.96
N GLN A 24 16.34 8.40 25.67
CA GLN A 24 15.29 9.32 25.24
C GLN A 24 13.88 8.75 25.42
N THR A 25 13.74 7.44 25.48
CA THR A 25 12.42 6.77 25.58
C THR A 25 12.09 6.27 26.98
N MET A 26 13.04 6.29 27.94
CA MET A 26 12.86 5.69 29.28
C MET A 26 11.62 6.22 30.01
N SER A 27 11.33 7.49 29.88
CA SER A 27 10.16 8.14 30.53
C SER A 27 8.88 8.06 29.70
N GLN A 28 8.96 7.63 28.43
CA GLN A 28 7.80 7.61 27.53
C GLN A 28 7.00 6.32 27.69
N LYS A 29 5.68 6.50 27.85
CA LYS A 29 4.68 5.42 27.85
C LYS A 29 3.57 5.81 26.89
N ASP A 30 2.89 4.83 26.35
CA ASP A 30 1.76 5.02 25.43
C ASP A 30 2.09 5.93 24.23
N HIS A 31 3.35 5.97 23.85
CA HIS A 31 3.86 6.80 22.74
C HIS A 31 3.72 6.10 21.39
N VAL A 32 3.89 6.85 20.32
CA VAL A 32 3.94 6.35 18.93
C VAL A 32 5.40 6.18 18.50
N ILE A 33 5.74 5.04 17.92
CA ILE A 33 7.03 4.84 17.24
C ILE A 33 6.82 5.11 15.76
N ILE A 34 7.56 6.08 15.20
CA ILE A 34 7.54 6.40 13.76
C ILE A 34 8.80 5.82 13.12
N CYS A 35 8.66 4.83 12.25
CA CYS A 35 9.73 4.28 11.46
C CYS A 35 9.85 5.07 10.16
N GLY A 36 10.94 5.87 10.02
CA GLY A 36 11.17 6.84 8.96
C GLY A 36 10.71 8.25 9.32
N TYR A 37 11.58 9.25 9.10
CA TYR A 37 11.29 10.67 9.34
C TYR A 37 11.39 11.50 8.06
N GLY A 38 11.05 10.88 6.91
CA GLY A 38 10.86 11.56 5.64
C GLY A 38 9.58 12.42 5.64
N ARG A 39 9.14 12.91 4.49
CA ARG A 39 7.96 13.79 4.38
C ARG A 39 6.71 13.24 5.09
N SER A 40 6.38 11.97 4.86
CA SER A 40 5.22 11.33 5.51
C SER A 40 5.42 11.23 7.03
N GLY A 41 6.61 10.82 7.51
CA GLY A 41 6.91 10.73 8.94
C GLY A 41 6.83 12.07 9.65
N GLN A 42 7.38 13.12 9.05
CA GLN A 42 7.29 14.49 9.57
C GLN A 42 5.84 14.98 9.64
N SER A 43 5.03 14.69 8.61
CA SER A 43 3.61 15.06 8.62
C SER A 43 2.84 14.32 9.73
N VAL A 44 3.10 13.04 9.93
CA VAL A 44 2.51 12.26 11.04
C VAL A 44 2.94 12.85 12.37
N ALA A 45 4.25 13.10 12.57
CA ALA A 45 4.77 13.69 13.80
C ALA A 45 4.09 15.04 14.12
N LYS A 46 3.95 15.91 13.11
CA LYS A 46 3.30 17.20 13.29
C LYS A 46 1.85 17.10 13.75
N VAL A 47 1.09 16.17 13.21
CA VAL A 47 -0.29 15.93 13.65
C VAL A 47 -0.33 15.39 15.07
N LEU A 48 0.57 14.45 15.42
CA LEU A 48 0.67 13.93 16.79
C LEU A 48 0.99 15.03 17.81
N GLU A 49 1.89 15.95 17.46
CA GLU A 49 2.21 17.13 18.31
C GLU A 49 0.99 18.01 18.56
N LEU A 50 0.21 18.31 17.51
CA LEU A 50 -1.01 19.12 17.63
C LEU A 50 -2.01 18.49 18.61
N GLU A 51 -2.03 17.16 18.70
CA GLU A 51 -2.88 16.41 19.63
C GLU A 51 -2.18 16.07 20.96
N SER A 52 -0.97 16.64 21.20
CA SER A 52 -0.16 16.38 22.40
C SER A 52 0.14 14.89 22.62
N VAL A 53 0.27 14.12 21.56
CA VAL A 53 0.62 12.69 21.59
C VAL A 53 2.15 12.54 21.49
N ASN A 54 2.75 11.91 22.48
CA ASN A 54 4.19 11.64 22.48
C ASN A 54 4.58 10.66 21.38
N PHE A 55 5.70 10.93 20.71
CA PHE A 55 6.28 10.02 19.74
C PHE A 55 7.80 9.98 19.83
N ILE A 56 8.38 8.95 19.23
CA ILE A 56 9.79 8.88 18.86
C ILE A 56 9.90 8.44 17.41
N ALA A 57 10.71 9.12 16.63
CA ALA A 57 10.97 8.76 15.25
C ALA A 57 12.37 8.15 15.07
N LEU A 58 12.44 7.09 14.27
CA LEU A 58 13.66 6.40 13.87
C LEU A 58 13.96 6.72 12.40
N ASP A 59 15.16 7.18 12.10
CA ASP A 59 15.57 7.41 10.71
C ASP A 59 17.04 7.00 10.50
N LEU A 60 17.43 6.78 9.25
CA LEU A 60 18.80 6.43 8.85
C LEU A 60 19.57 7.60 8.24
N ASP A 61 18.92 8.72 7.95
CA ASP A 61 19.55 9.89 7.36
C ASP A 61 20.12 10.81 8.43
N PRO A 62 21.46 10.86 8.61
CA PRO A 62 22.09 11.66 9.67
C PRO A 62 21.83 13.16 9.52
N LYS A 63 21.71 13.67 8.30
CA LYS A 63 21.43 15.09 8.04
C LYS A 63 20.04 15.45 8.53
N ARG A 64 19.04 14.66 8.16
CA ARG A 64 17.65 14.86 8.58
C ARG A 64 17.51 14.79 10.09
N ILE A 65 18.16 13.84 10.73
CA ILE A 65 18.14 13.66 12.18
C ILE A 65 18.75 14.87 12.88
N ASN A 66 19.89 15.37 12.39
CA ASN A 66 20.56 16.51 12.98
C ASN A 66 19.71 17.78 12.88
N GLU A 67 19.11 18.04 11.73
CA GLU A 67 18.20 19.17 11.52
C GLU A 67 16.98 19.09 12.45
N ALA A 68 16.32 17.92 12.51
CA ALA A 68 15.16 17.70 13.37
C ALA A 68 15.48 17.87 14.85
N ARG A 69 16.60 17.32 15.33
CA ARG A 69 17.03 17.45 16.72
C ARG A 69 17.37 18.91 17.09
N THR A 70 17.96 19.64 16.17
CA THR A 70 18.24 21.06 16.37
C THR A 70 16.93 21.86 16.50
N ALA A 71 15.87 21.41 15.82
CA ALA A 71 14.52 21.98 15.94
C ALA A 71 13.77 21.51 17.22
N GLY A 72 14.37 20.62 18.02
CA GLY A 72 13.75 20.10 19.27
C GLY A 72 12.87 18.87 19.08
N GLU A 73 12.88 18.26 17.88
CA GLU A 73 12.09 17.08 17.54
C GLU A 73 12.65 15.78 18.16
N SER A 74 11.76 14.87 18.50
CA SER A 74 12.11 13.56 19.07
C SER A 74 12.51 12.55 18.00
N VAL A 75 13.66 12.79 17.34
CA VAL A 75 14.19 11.95 16.25
C VAL A 75 15.53 11.38 16.61
N VAL A 76 15.73 10.08 16.38
CA VAL A 76 16.98 9.37 16.68
C VAL A 76 17.45 8.56 15.49
N TYR A 77 18.77 8.38 15.40
CA TYR A 77 19.36 7.50 14.40
C TYR A 77 19.10 6.03 14.77
N GLY A 78 18.43 5.30 13.90
CA GLY A 78 18.15 3.89 14.14
C GLY A 78 17.50 3.19 12.95
N ASP A 79 17.97 1.97 12.67
CA ASP A 79 17.36 1.08 11.70
C ASP A 79 16.19 0.33 12.37
N ALA A 80 14.97 0.72 12.05
CA ALA A 80 13.76 0.12 12.61
C ALA A 80 13.59 -1.38 12.24
N ALA A 81 14.28 -1.86 11.20
CA ALA A 81 14.29 -3.27 10.85
C ALA A 81 15.15 -4.13 11.81
N LYS A 82 15.84 -3.51 12.79
CA LYS A 82 16.64 -4.20 13.80
C LYS A 82 15.87 -4.33 15.10
N ARG A 83 15.79 -5.56 15.61
CA ARG A 83 15.05 -5.91 16.82
C ARG A 83 15.47 -5.07 18.04
N GLU A 84 16.77 -4.92 18.25
CA GLU A 84 17.34 -4.17 19.37
C GLU A 84 17.03 -2.67 19.32
N VAL A 85 16.89 -2.10 18.13
CA VAL A 85 16.52 -0.69 17.93
C VAL A 85 15.04 -0.48 18.28
N LEU A 86 14.15 -1.37 17.88
CA LEU A 86 12.73 -1.30 18.24
C LEU A 86 12.54 -1.44 19.77
N ILE A 87 13.27 -2.35 20.41
CA ILE A 87 13.22 -2.50 21.86
C ILE A 87 13.71 -1.21 22.56
N ALA A 88 14.83 -0.64 22.11
CA ALA A 88 15.36 0.62 22.64
C ALA A 88 14.41 1.80 22.40
N ALA A 89 13.70 1.83 21.28
CA ALA A 89 12.65 2.82 20.99
C ALA A 89 11.39 2.64 21.88
N GLY A 90 11.39 1.67 22.77
CA GLY A 90 10.29 1.45 23.71
C GLY A 90 9.14 0.64 23.16
N LEU A 91 9.37 -0.29 22.22
CA LEU A 91 8.33 -1.14 21.61
C LEU A 91 7.39 -1.76 22.64
N MET A 92 7.94 -2.19 23.80
CA MET A 92 7.16 -2.81 24.87
C MET A 92 6.19 -1.84 25.59
N ARG A 93 6.37 -0.54 25.40
CA ARG A 93 5.56 0.51 26.06
C ARG A 93 4.82 1.39 25.04
N ALA A 94 5.09 1.22 23.75
CA ALA A 94 4.46 1.98 22.69
C ALA A 94 2.97 1.63 22.57
N LYS A 95 2.16 2.55 22.07
CA LYS A 95 0.74 2.33 21.78
C LYS A 95 0.49 1.97 20.33
N VAL A 96 1.28 2.54 19.43
CA VAL A 96 1.19 2.33 17.99
C VAL A 96 2.59 2.37 17.37
N LEU A 97 2.81 1.60 16.33
CA LEU A 97 3.98 1.70 15.46
C LEU A 97 3.52 2.12 14.06
N VAL A 98 4.16 3.16 13.51
CA VAL A 98 3.87 3.68 12.17
C VAL A 98 5.07 3.49 11.28
N VAL A 99 4.92 2.78 10.15
CA VAL A 99 5.94 2.69 9.10
C VAL A 99 5.58 3.69 8.01
N SER A 100 6.33 4.79 7.93
CA SER A 100 6.04 5.94 7.08
C SER A 100 6.77 5.96 5.74
N TYR A 101 7.65 5.00 5.48
CA TYR A 101 8.38 4.86 4.23
C TYR A 101 7.89 3.64 3.43
N HIS A 102 8.18 3.66 2.14
CA HIS A 102 7.86 2.56 1.24
C HIS A 102 9.06 1.63 1.09
N ASN A 103 9.05 0.50 1.79
CA ASN A 103 9.99 -0.61 1.62
C ASN A 103 9.40 -1.88 2.24
N ILE A 104 8.83 -2.74 1.42
CA ILE A 104 8.14 -3.96 1.86
C ILE A 104 9.06 -4.90 2.64
N ALA A 105 10.30 -5.11 2.15
CA ALA A 105 11.24 -6.02 2.81
C ALA A 105 11.61 -5.56 4.23
N SER A 106 11.79 -4.25 4.42
CA SER A 106 12.03 -3.64 5.73
C SER A 106 10.79 -3.74 6.61
N THR A 107 9.62 -3.42 6.07
CA THR A 107 8.34 -3.49 6.79
C THR A 107 8.05 -4.91 7.28
N LEU A 108 8.26 -5.93 6.45
CA LEU A 108 8.08 -7.33 6.84
C LEU A 108 9.02 -7.76 7.98
N LYS A 109 10.27 -7.27 8.02
CA LYS A 109 11.20 -7.50 9.14
C LYS A 109 10.70 -6.84 10.43
N ILE A 110 10.21 -5.59 10.34
CA ILE A 110 9.61 -4.89 11.48
C ILE A 110 8.41 -5.69 12.02
N LEU A 111 7.50 -6.09 11.14
CA LEU A 111 6.32 -6.87 11.51
C LEU A 111 6.66 -8.18 12.21
N LYS A 112 7.66 -8.91 11.68
CA LYS A 112 8.16 -10.13 12.32
C LYS A 112 8.59 -9.85 13.76
N HIS A 113 9.39 -8.80 13.99
CA HIS A 113 9.82 -8.44 15.35
C HIS A 113 8.67 -8.00 16.24
N VAL A 114 7.69 -7.26 15.71
CA VAL A 114 6.50 -6.88 16.47
C VAL A 114 5.69 -8.11 16.87
N GLN A 115 5.45 -9.04 15.95
CA GLN A 115 4.70 -10.27 16.24
C GLN A 115 5.40 -11.15 17.28
N GLU A 116 6.73 -11.23 17.25
CA GLU A 116 7.52 -11.99 18.23
C GLU A 116 7.54 -11.35 19.62
N LEU A 117 7.55 -10.03 19.71
CA LEU A 117 7.77 -9.30 20.97
C LEU A 117 6.48 -8.76 21.58
N ARG A 118 5.56 -8.30 20.73
CA ARG A 118 4.32 -7.65 21.16
C ARG A 118 3.22 -7.76 20.09
N PRO A 119 2.64 -8.95 19.93
CA PRO A 119 1.69 -9.26 18.84
C PRO A 119 0.40 -8.41 18.87
N GLU A 120 0.04 -7.85 20.02
CA GLU A 120 -1.13 -6.99 20.21
C GLU A 120 -0.89 -5.52 19.82
N LEU A 121 0.35 -5.12 19.51
CA LEU A 121 0.66 -3.75 19.14
C LEU A 121 0.05 -3.40 17.78
N SER A 122 -0.72 -2.31 17.76
CA SER A 122 -1.26 -1.80 16.49
C SER A 122 -0.14 -1.26 15.61
N VAL A 123 -0.10 -1.75 14.36
CA VAL A 123 0.85 -1.30 13.36
C VAL A 123 0.11 -0.69 12.19
N VAL A 124 0.50 0.54 11.83
CA VAL A 124 0.04 1.25 10.63
C VAL A 124 1.21 1.31 9.65
N ALA A 125 1.03 0.87 8.43
CA ALA A 125 2.08 0.92 7.42
C ALA A 125 1.60 1.60 6.15
N LYS A 126 2.49 2.42 5.57
CA LYS A 126 2.28 3.05 4.27
C LYS A 126 2.79 2.12 3.17
N VAL A 127 2.00 2.00 2.10
CA VAL A 127 2.40 1.40 0.82
C VAL A 127 2.21 2.41 -0.30
N HIS A 128 2.85 2.17 -1.44
CA HIS A 128 2.70 3.06 -2.58
C HIS A 128 1.31 2.91 -3.21
N ASP A 129 0.94 1.68 -3.51
CA ASP A 129 -0.35 1.34 -4.13
C ASP A 129 -1.05 0.16 -3.45
N GLU A 130 -2.18 -0.27 -3.99
CA GLU A 130 -3.01 -1.32 -3.43
C GLU A 130 -2.48 -2.74 -3.63
N SER A 131 -1.53 -2.97 -4.54
CA SER A 131 -0.98 -4.31 -4.82
C SER A 131 -0.29 -4.92 -3.61
N GLU A 132 0.29 -4.08 -2.78
CA GLU A 132 1.06 -4.46 -1.59
C GLU A 132 0.19 -4.63 -0.33
N VAL A 133 -1.07 -4.16 -0.37
CA VAL A 133 -1.98 -4.16 0.81
C VAL A 133 -2.19 -5.55 1.35
N ASP A 134 -2.48 -6.54 0.50
CA ASP A 134 -2.81 -7.89 0.92
C ASP A 134 -1.60 -8.61 1.53
N ILE A 135 -0.39 -8.30 1.09
CA ILE A 135 0.86 -8.87 1.62
C ILE A 135 1.08 -8.40 3.05
N LEU A 136 0.98 -7.10 3.30
CA LEU A 136 1.17 -6.56 4.64
C LEU A 136 0.05 -6.96 5.59
N LYS A 137 -1.20 -7.07 5.11
CA LYS A 137 -2.32 -7.58 5.92
C LYS A 137 -2.11 -9.04 6.33
N LYS A 138 -1.64 -9.90 5.43
CA LYS A 138 -1.26 -11.28 5.76
C LYS A 138 -0.09 -11.35 6.74
N ALA A 139 0.81 -10.38 6.69
CA ALA A 139 1.94 -10.26 7.62
C ALA A 139 1.55 -9.63 8.98
N GLY A 140 0.27 -9.31 9.23
CA GLY A 140 -0.23 -8.88 10.53
C GLY A 140 -0.24 -7.36 10.76
N VAL A 141 -0.14 -6.54 9.71
CA VAL A 141 -0.37 -5.09 9.83
C VAL A 141 -1.82 -4.84 10.24
N THR A 142 -2.04 -3.98 11.21
CA THR A 142 -3.38 -3.58 11.66
C THR A 142 -4.07 -2.75 10.57
N GLU A 143 -3.39 -1.72 10.06
CA GLU A 143 -3.89 -0.83 9.01
C GLU A 143 -2.84 -0.55 7.95
N VAL A 144 -3.24 -0.64 6.67
CA VAL A 144 -2.38 -0.32 5.52
C VAL A 144 -2.96 0.88 4.80
N VAL A 145 -2.13 1.88 4.55
CA VAL A 145 -2.49 3.12 3.85
C VAL A 145 -1.85 3.10 2.47
N ALA A 146 -2.63 2.87 1.43
CA ALA A 146 -2.19 2.94 0.04
C ALA A 146 -2.18 4.41 -0.42
N GLU A 147 -0.99 5.00 -0.57
CA GLU A 147 -0.81 6.45 -0.76
C GLU A 147 -1.54 6.98 -1.99
N ILE A 148 -1.43 6.27 -3.14
CA ILE A 148 -2.12 6.66 -4.38
C ILE A 148 -3.65 6.58 -4.20
N MET A 149 -4.14 5.50 -3.60
CA MET A 149 -5.58 5.31 -3.40
C MET A 149 -6.19 6.34 -2.46
N GLU A 150 -5.51 6.65 -1.35
CA GLU A 150 -5.96 7.68 -0.42
C GLU A 150 -5.96 9.07 -1.04
N GLY A 151 -4.93 9.42 -1.83
CA GLY A 151 -4.90 10.65 -2.62
C GLY A 151 -6.06 10.73 -3.62
N SER A 152 -6.33 9.64 -4.33
CA SER A 152 -7.44 9.54 -5.29
C SER A 152 -8.81 9.66 -4.61
N LEU A 153 -8.99 9.04 -3.43
CA LEU A 153 -10.22 9.17 -2.63
C LEU A 153 -10.43 10.62 -2.15
N MET A 154 -9.35 11.31 -1.78
CA MET A 154 -9.44 12.72 -1.41
C MET A 154 -9.87 13.59 -2.60
N LEU A 155 -9.25 13.41 -3.78
CA LEU A 155 -9.64 14.12 -5.01
C LEU A 155 -11.10 13.86 -5.37
N ALA A 156 -11.53 12.59 -5.35
CA ALA A 156 -12.92 12.21 -5.60
C ALA A 156 -13.89 12.86 -4.60
N SER A 157 -13.49 12.95 -3.33
CA SER A 157 -14.30 13.59 -2.27
C SER A 157 -14.54 15.06 -2.56
N GLN A 158 -13.48 15.80 -2.92
CA GLN A 158 -13.58 17.20 -3.28
C GLN A 158 -14.48 17.40 -4.52
N ALA A 159 -14.27 16.60 -5.56
CA ALA A 159 -15.10 16.67 -6.76
C ALA A 159 -16.59 16.40 -6.46
N LEU A 160 -16.88 15.40 -5.62
CA LEU A 160 -18.25 15.06 -5.21
C LEU A 160 -18.92 16.20 -4.40
N MET A 161 -18.17 16.92 -3.57
CA MET A 161 -18.68 18.09 -2.87
C MET A 161 -19.08 19.21 -3.84
N PHE A 162 -18.28 19.48 -4.86
CA PHE A 162 -18.60 20.51 -5.87
C PHE A 162 -19.81 20.17 -6.73
N VAL A 163 -20.16 18.89 -6.88
CA VAL A 163 -21.40 18.47 -7.54
C VAL A 163 -22.56 18.20 -6.55
N ASN A 164 -22.48 18.81 -5.37
CA ASN A 164 -23.51 18.81 -4.33
C ASN A 164 -23.90 17.43 -3.77
N VAL A 165 -23.01 16.45 -3.80
CA VAL A 165 -23.20 15.21 -3.06
C VAL A 165 -22.99 15.47 -1.57
N SER A 166 -23.95 15.06 -0.74
CA SER A 166 -23.90 15.33 0.70
C SER A 166 -22.67 14.68 1.36
N THR A 167 -22.01 15.40 2.28
CA THR A 167 -20.81 14.95 3.01
C THR A 167 -21.02 13.57 3.66
N GLY A 168 -22.19 13.33 4.26
CA GLY A 168 -22.49 12.04 4.86
C GLY A 168 -22.49 10.87 3.86
N ARG A 169 -22.93 11.11 2.61
CA ARG A 169 -22.86 10.10 1.54
C ARG A 169 -21.42 9.87 1.11
N ILE A 170 -20.63 10.94 0.96
CA ILE A 170 -19.20 10.88 0.62
C ILE A 170 -18.46 10.04 1.66
N LEU A 171 -18.58 10.37 2.94
CA LEU A 171 -17.89 9.66 4.03
C LEU A 171 -18.27 8.17 4.08
N ARG A 172 -19.55 7.83 3.92
CA ARG A 172 -19.97 6.43 3.85
C ARG A 172 -19.35 5.69 2.68
N ARG A 173 -19.26 6.33 1.50
CA ARG A 173 -18.66 5.72 0.31
C ARG A 173 -17.16 5.48 0.50
N ILE A 174 -16.43 6.46 1.04
CA ILE A 174 -14.98 6.33 1.33
C ILE A 174 -14.77 5.19 2.32
N ARG A 175 -15.53 5.14 3.41
CA ARG A 175 -15.43 4.06 4.40
C ARG A 175 -15.64 2.69 3.75
N SER A 176 -16.69 2.54 2.95
CA SER A 176 -16.99 1.29 2.22
C SER A 176 -15.82 0.87 1.30
N ILE A 177 -15.19 1.82 0.59
CA ILE A 177 -14.04 1.52 -0.30
C ILE A 177 -12.83 1.05 0.52
N ARG A 178 -12.52 1.68 1.65
CA ARG A 178 -11.43 1.26 2.54
C ARG A 178 -11.69 -0.12 3.15
N GLU A 179 -12.92 -0.37 3.63
CA GLU A 179 -13.32 -1.68 4.20
C GLU A 179 -13.18 -2.81 3.17
N GLN A 180 -13.44 -2.53 1.91
CA GLN A 180 -13.23 -3.46 0.79
C GLN A 180 -11.77 -3.48 0.29
N ARG A 181 -10.84 -2.87 1.03
CA ARG A 181 -9.40 -2.81 0.68
C ARG A 181 -9.15 -2.30 -0.73
N TYR A 182 -9.86 -1.24 -1.10
CA TYR A 182 -9.78 -0.58 -2.40
C TYR A 182 -10.15 -1.47 -3.61
N ASN A 183 -10.75 -2.64 -3.42
CA ASN A 183 -11.09 -3.56 -4.52
C ASN A 183 -11.88 -2.90 -5.65
N LEU A 184 -12.76 -1.92 -5.32
CA LEU A 184 -13.53 -1.18 -6.30
C LEU A 184 -12.69 -0.23 -7.17
N LEU A 185 -11.48 0.11 -6.73
CA LEU A 185 -10.58 1.05 -7.40
C LEU A 185 -9.41 0.34 -8.09
N ARG A 186 -9.27 -0.99 -7.88
CA ARG A 186 -8.19 -1.77 -8.49
C ARG A 186 -8.41 -1.90 -10.00
N GLY A 187 -7.35 -1.70 -10.74
CA GLY A 187 -7.34 -1.76 -12.20
C GLY A 187 -7.62 -0.40 -12.86
N PHE A 188 -6.83 -0.08 -13.85
CA PHE A 188 -6.91 1.15 -14.65
C PHE A 188 -6.59 0.86 -16.12
N TYR A 189 -7.02 1.77 -17.00
CA TYR A 189 -6.64 1.73 -18.40
C TYR A 189 -5.22 2.27 -18.55
N HIS A 190 -4.37 1.51 -19.22
CA HIS A 190 -2.98 1.88 -19.45
C HIS A 190 -2.87 2.91 -20.56
N GLY A 191 -2.09 3.97 -20.34
CA GLY A 191 -1.76 4.98 -21.33
C GLY A 191 -0.28 4.89 -21.73
N ILE A 192 0.09 5.51 -22.85
CA ILE A 192 1.48 5.54 -23.35
C ILE A 192 2.46 6.10 -22.31
N SER A 193 2.02 7.04 -21.45
CA SER A 193 2.83 7.65 -20.41
C SER A 193 3.13 6.71 -19.23
N ASP A 194 2.33 5.66 -19.06
CA ASP A 194 2.42 4.77 -17.88
C ASP A 194 3.51 3.72 -18.09
N GLU A 195 3.90 3.43 -19.35
CA GLU A 195 5.00 2.50 -19.68
C GLU A 195 6.35 2.95 -19.10
N ALA A 196 6.54 4.25 -18.88
CA ALA A 196 7.76 4.80 -18.31
C ALA A 196 7.89 4.58 -16.78
N ASP A 197 6.79 4.43 -16.07
CA ASP A 197 6.76 4.24 -14.61
C ASP A 197 6.93 2.77 -14.21
N GLU A 198 6.61 1.82 -15.10
CA GLU A 198 6.76 0.37 -14.84
C GLU A 198 8.22 -0.10 -14.73
N THR A 199 9.18 0.68 -15.22
CA THR A 199 10.61 0.34 -15.13
C THR A 199 11.20 0.49 -13.73
N ASN A 200 10.45 1.04 -12.77
CA ASN A 200 10.87 1.26 -11.39
C ASN A 200 10.27 0.21 -10.44
N GLU A 201 11.00 -0.89 -10.23
CA GLU A 201 11.06 -1.73 -9.01
C GLU A 201 9.75 -2.29 -8.42
N ASN A 202 8.65 -2.42 -9.14
CA ASN A 202 7.47 -3.08 -8.59
C ASN A 202 7.60 -4.60 -8.69
N LEU A 203 7.90 -5.24 -7.57
CA LEU A 203 7.95 -6.71 -7.38
C LEU A 203 6.58 -7.40 -7.58
N PHE A 204 5.52 -6.64 -7.87
CA PHE A 204 4.15 -7.15 -7.93
C PHE A 204 3.45 -6.66 -9.20
N PRO A 205 2.76 -7.56 -9.93
CA PRO A 205 2.04 -7.19 -11.14
C PRO A 205 0.86 -6.28 -10.83
N HIS A 206 0.81 -5.12 -11.47
CA HIS A 206 -0.35 -4.23 -11.42
C HIS A 206 -1.54 -4.84 -12.17
N LEU A 207 -2.75 -4.55 -11.69
CA LEU A 207 -3.97 -4.93 -12.35
C LEU A 207 -4.36 -3.83 -13.35
N HIS A 208 -4.52 -4.21 -14.61
CA HIS A 208 -4.92 -3.32 -15.70
C HIS A 208 -6.38 -3.56 -16.09
N LEU A 209 -7.01 -2.52 -16.63
CA LEU A 209 -8.26 -2.66 -17.36
C LEU A 209 -7.94 -2.72 -18.86
N HIS A 210 -8.50 -3.71 -19.54
CA HIS A 210 -8.39 -3.86 -20.98
C HIS A 210 -9.76 -3.99 -21.62
N THR A 211 -9.92 -3.40 -22.80
CA THR A 211 -11.19 -3.36 -23.50
C THR A 211 -11.08 -4.14 -24.80
N ILE A 212 -11.91 -5.16 -24.98
CA ILE A 212 -11.94 -6.01 -26.16
C ILE A 212 -13.29 -5.85 -26.85
N THR A 213 -13.27 -5.58 -28.16
CA THR A 213 -14.48 -5.56 -28.99
C THR A 213 -14.65 -6.92 -29.66
N ILE A 214 -15.81 -7.56 -29.46
CA ILE A 214 -16.15 -8.84 -30.07
C ILE A 214 -16.54 -8.60 -31.54
N LEU A 215 -15.61 -8.86 -32.43
CA LEU A 215 -15.83 -8.71 -33.87
C LEU A 215 -16.59 -9.93 -34.45
N PRO A 216 -17.28 -9.78 -35.60
CA PRO A 216 -17.90 -10.91 -36.28
C PRO A 216 -16.85 -11.98 -36.59
N GLY A 217 -17.15 -13.25 -36.22
CA GLY A 217 -16.23 -14.38 -36.35
C GLY A 217 -15.39 -14.70 -35.11
N ALA A 218 -15.49 -13.90 -34.05
CA ALA A 218 -14.83 -14.23 -32.78
C ALA A 218 -15.39 -15.52 -32.16
N ALA A 219 -14.51 -16.32 -31.57
CA ALA A 219 -14.88 -17.62 -30.97
C ALA A 219 -15.83 -17.50 -29.76
N ALA A 220 -15.88 -16.34 -29.14
CA ALA A 220 -16.75 -16.03 -27.99
C ALA A 220 -18.21 -15.74 -28.37
N ILE A 221 -18.53 -15.55 -29.66
CA ILE A 221 -19.91 -15.26 -30.10
C ILE A 221 -20.80 -16.43 -29.78
N ASP A 222 -22.03 -16.13 -29.33
CA ASP A 222 -23.06 -17.08 -28.91
C ASP A 222 -22.71 -17.97 -27.71
N ARG A 223 -21.59 -17.74 -27.04
CA ARG A 223 -21.17 -18.41 -25.80
C ARG A 223 -21.45 -17.52 -24.60
N THR A 224 -21.74 -18.14 -23.45
CA THR A 224 -21.87 -17.45 -22.16
C THR A 224 -20.51 -17.18 -21.54
N LEU A 225 -20.43 -16.22 -20.63
CA LEU A 225 -19.19 -15.96 -19.88
C LEU A 225 -18.73 -17.18 -19.09
N SER A 226 -19.67 -18.01 -18.59
CA SER A 226 -19.35 -19.26 -17.90
C SER A 226 -18.73 -20.30 -18.83
N GLU A 227 -19.19 -20.43 -20.06
CA GLU A 227 -18.62 -21.35 -21.09
C GLU A 227 -17.24 -20.92 -21.57
N ILE A 228 -16.99 -19.61 -21.61
CA ILE A 228 -15.69 -19.05 -21.99
C ILE A 228 -14.69 -19.27 -20.84
N ASN A 229 -15.15 -19.23 -19.58
CA ASN A 229 -14.37 -19.52 -18.39
C ASN A 229 -13.04 -18.73 -18.31
N LEU A 230 -13.16 -17.40 -18.22
CA LEU A 230 -12.00 -16.50 -18.08
C LEU A 230 -11.36 -16.56 -16.69
N ASP A 231 -12.06 -17.10 -15.68
CA ASP A 231 -11.55 -17.24 -14.32
C ASP A 231 -10.29 -18.13 -14.26
N THR A 232 -10.15 -19.10 -15.19
CA THR A 232 -8.95 -19.93 -15.32
C THR A 232 -7.69 -19.14 -15.64
N LEU A 233 -7.85 -17.95 -16.20
CA LEU A 233 -6.77 -17.01 -16.53
C LEU A 233 -6.61 -15.93 -15.46
N THR A 234 -7.31 -16.03 -14.34
CA THR A 234 -7.30 -15.00 -13.27
C THR A 234 -7.69 -13.61 -13.81
N VAL A 235 -8.64 -13.58 -14.74
CA VAL A 235 -9.17 -12.36 -15.36
C VAL A 235 -10.61 -12.16 -14.95
N GLU A 236 -10.94 -10.97 -14.45
CA GLU A 236 -12.28 -10.59 -14.01
C GLU A 236 -13.00 -9.79 -15.10
N VAL A 237 -14.27 -10.14 -15.40
CA VAL A 237 -15.11 -9.37 -16.31
C VAL A 237 -15.82 -8.26 -15.53
N ILE A 238 -15.40 -7.02 -15.73
CA ILE A 238 -15.92 -5.85 -15.01
C ILE A 238 -17.22 -5.33 -15.63
N ALA A 239 -17.33 -5.36 -16.96
CA ALA A 239 -18.49 -4.85 -17.67
C ALA A 239 -18.61 -5.45 -19.06
N VAL A 240 -19.83 -5.54 -19.56
CA VAL A 240 -20.14 -5.75 -20.97
C VAL A 240 -20.95 -4.56 -21.47
N ARG A 241 -20.55 -3.94 -22.57
CA ARG A 241 -21.25 -2.84 -23.22
C ARG A 241 -21.87 -3.34 -24.52
N ARG A 242 -23.17 -3.25 -24.62
CA ARG A 242 -23.94 -3.59 -25.81
C ARG A 242 -24.77 -2.39 -26.25
N ARG A 243 -24.70 -2.00 -27.51
CA ARG A 243 -25.45 -0.86 -28.08
C ARG A 243 -25.38 0.41 -27.23
N ASN A 244 -24.17 0.78 -26.76
CA ASN A 244 -23.91 1.91 -25.87
C ASN A 244 -24.46 1.81 -24.43
N ILE A 245 -25.09 0.70 -24.04
CA ILE A 245 -25.51 0.45 -22.65
C ILE A 245 -24.42 -0.36 -21.96
N ARG A 246 -23.91 0.13 -20.85
CA ARG A 246 -22.90 -0.54 -20.04
C ARG A 246 -23.58 -1.33 -18.92
N GLY A 247 -23.56 -2.66 -19.00
CA GLY A 247 -23.88 -3.56 -17.91
C GLY A 247 -22.67 -3.76 -17.01
N LEU A 248 -22.74 -3.30 -15.76
CA LEU A 248 -21.72 -3.54 -14.75
C LEU A 248 -21.94 -4.91 -14.11
N LEU A 249 -20.85 -5.63 -13.83
CA LEU A 249 -20.88 -6.95 -13.22
C LEU A 249 -21.87 -7.89 -13.94
N PRO A 250 -21.61 -8.23 -15.21
CA PRO A 250 -22.53 -9.05 -15.99
C PRO A 250 -22.68 -10.44 -15.34
N SER A 251 -23.88 -11.03 -15.49
CA SER A 251 -24.09 -12.42 -15.05
C SER A 251 -23.19 -13.37 -15.82
N ILE A 252 -22.76 -14.44 -15.18
CA ILE A 252 -21.98 -15.54 -15.82
C ILE A 252 -22.75 -16.18 -16.99
N GLU A 253 -24.09 -16.09 -17.00
CA GLU A 253 -24.99 -16.53 -18.07
C GLU A 253 -25.10 -15.51 -19.22
N THR A 254 -24.42 -14.37 -19.14
CA THR A 254 -24.44 -13.36 -20.21
C THR A 254 -23.84 -13.94 -21.48
N LYS A 255 -24.65 -14.03 -22.53
CA LYS A 255 -24.27 -14.48 -23.86
C LYS A 255 -23.67 -13.34 -24.65
N LEU A 256 -22.51 -13.55 -25.27
CA LEU A 256 -21.82 -12.53 -26.03
C LEU A 256 -22.32 -12.47 -27.48
N GLU A 257 -22.43 -11.26 -28.02
CA GLU A 257 -22.84 -10.97 -29.37
C GLU A 257 -21.77 -10.19 -30.12
N ALA A 258 -21.78 -10.26 -31.44
CA ALA A 258 -20.92 -9.40 -32.26
C ALA A 258 -21.22 -7.92 -32.01
N GLY A 259 -20.19 -7.13 -31.79
CA GLY A 259 -20.28 -5.71 -31.42
C GLY A 259 -20.31 -5.45 -29.92
N ASP A 260 -20.33 -6.48 -29.07
CA ASP A 260 -20.15 -6.30 -27.63
C ASP A 260 -18.73 -5.82 -27.33
N VAL A 261 -18.63 -4.93 -26.35
CA VAL A 261 -17.36 -4.47 -25.81
C VAL A 261 -17.22 -4.97 -24.39
N ILE A 262 -16.23 -5.81 -24.14
CA ILE A 262 -15.96 -6.41 -22.83
C ILE A 262 -14.84 -5.62 -22.15
N VAL A 263 -15.04 -5.27 -20.89
CA VAL A 263 -14.01 -4.67 -20.03
C VAL A 263 -13.50 -5.74 -19.09
N LEU A 264 -12.23 -6.04 -19.20
CA LEU A 264 -11.52 -7.04 -18.40
C LEU A 264 -10.58 -6.37 -17.40
N LYS A 265 -10.33 -7.06 -16.27
CA LYS A 265 -9.32 -6.67 -15.29
C LYS A 265 -8.40 -7.87 -15.00
N GLY A 266 -7.09 -7.66 -15.09
CA GLY A 266 -6.08 -8.69 -14.88
C GLY A 266 -4.67 -8.13 -15.02
N THR A 267 -3.67 -9.00 -14.95
CA THR A 267 -2.29 -8.66 -15.34
C THR A 267 -2.19 -8.56 -16.86
N GLN A 268 -1.20 -7.86 -17.37
CA GLN A 268 -1.00 -7.67 -18.80
C GLN A 268 -0.91 -9.01 -19.55
N GLU A 269 -0.18 -9.98 -19.00
CA GLU A 269 -0.04 -11.32 -19.56
C GLU A 269 -1.37 -12.07 -19.63
N ASN A 270 -2.14 -12.05 -18.52
CA ASN A 270 -3.42 -12.72 -18.43
C ASN A 270 -4.48 -12.07 -19.33
N LEU A 271 -4.44 -10.75 -19.49
CA LEU A 271 -5.33 -10.00 -20.40
C LEU A 271 -5.05 -10.36 -21.85
N ALA A 272 -3.77 -10.47 -22.25
CA ALA A 272 -3.41 -10.92 -23.60
C ALA A 272 -3.89 -12.37 -23.88
N ALA A 273 -3.74 -13.26 -22.90
CA ALA A 273 -4.26 -14.63 -23.01
C ALA A 273 -5.79 -14.67 -23.10
N ALA A 274 -6.49 -13.82 -22.35
CA ALA A 274 -7.94 -13.70 -22.41
C ALA A 274 -8.43 -13.15 -23.76
N GLU A 275 -7.72 -12.20 -24.36
CA GLU A 275 -8.03 -11.67 -25.69
C GLU A 275 -7.93 -12.78 -26.75
N ILE A 276 -6.86 -13.59 -26.74
CA ILE A 276 -6.71 -14.73 -27.65
C ILE A 276 -7.88 -15.69 -27.48
N LYS A 277 -8.24 -16.03 -26.25
CA LYS A 277 -9.33 -16.97 -25.94
C LYS A 277 -10.72 -16.44 -26.39
N LEU A 278 -10.95 -15.14 -26.32
CA LEU A 278 -12.19 -14.52 -26.79
C LEU A 278 -12.29 -14.46 -28.31
N ILE A 279 -11.16 -14.23 -28.99
CA ILE A 279 -11.13 -14.03 -30.44
C ILE A 279 -10.95 -15.36 -31.19
N GLN A 280 -10.03 -16.21 -30.73
CA GLN A 280 -9.61 -17.41 -31.43
C GLN A 280 -10.15 -18.73 -30.85
N GLY A 281 -10.49 -18.76 -29.57
CA GLY A 281 -10.99 -19.94 -28.81
C GLY A 281 -9.98 -20.60 -27.93
#